data_8e455aedad224fed4d2da3df895bd6d3
#
_entry.id   8e455aedad224fed4d2da3df895bd6d3
#
_cell.length_a   1.000
_cell.length_b   1.000
_cell.length_c   1.000
_cell.angle_alpha   90.00
_cell.angle_beta   90.00
_cell.angle_gamma   90.00
#
_symmetry.space_group_name_H-M   'P 1'
#
loop_
_entity.id
_entity.type
_entity.pdbx_description
1 polymer ?
#
loop_
_entity_poly.entity_id
_entity_poly.type
_entity_poly.pdbx_seq_one_letter_code
_entity_poly.pdbx_strand_id
1 'polypeptide(L)'
;MELSERKIKILNIAVEEFIKDSAPITSGSVKDKTALNVSTATLRNELNALEAMGFLKQLHTSGGRVPTAQGYRFYVENLLKDVKATNKELDDVRKIIENRTQSLSEMISKIAKIISKATNYPTVVMVNGIENLVLTEFKIIPLLEEKCMVLIGTNYGYISNTMDFAASMENCQDASNYLTKYFKGETMGYMLENIDEYMKGMSGEIKAFQGVVDNIIKGLSKMNKQKLLNVQTDGMAKMVDKEDGKDTKKIIKMLNDEEELIEVLDKTDDHISADVSDDEGVSVVKAPILVGGNKLASIGVIGPQKMDYSGIASALKVVIDELEKHNK
;
A
#
# COMPACT_ATOMS: atom_id res chain seq x y z
N MET A 1 0.56 -13.77 25.78
CA MET A 1 1.24 -15.04 26.21
C MET A 1 2.44 -15.21 25.30
N GLU A 2 3.66 -15.14 25.83
CA GLU A 2 4.87 -15.27 25.01
C GLU A 2 5.12 -16.75 24.67
N LEU A 3 5.27 -17.04 23.39
CA LEU A 3 5.74 -18.35 22.92
C LEU A 3 7.25 -18.46 23.17
N SER A 4 7.71 -19.66 23.58
CA SER A 4 9.15 -19.93 23.63
C SER A 4 9.74 -19.90 22.20
N GLU A 5 11.03 -19.52 22.07
CA GLU A 5 11.73 -19.49 20.77
C GLU A 5 11.58 -20.81 19.99
N ARG A 6 11.57 -21.94 20.68
CA ARG A 6 11.36 -23.26 20.06
C ARG A 6 9.96 -23.40 19.47
N LYS A 7 8.90 -22.95 20.17
CA LYS A 7 7.54 -22.98 19.67
C LYS A 7 7.36 -22.05 18.46
N ILE A 8 7.98 -20.86 18.51
CA ILE A 8 8.00 -19.92 17.38
C ILE A 8 8.61 -20.58 16.14
N LYS A 9 9.78 -21.20 16.27
CA LYS A 9 10.43 -21.92 15.16
C LYS A 9 9.58 -23.05 14.60
N ILE A 10 8.93 -23.84 15.46
CA ILE A 10 8.07 -24.94 15.04
C ILE A 10 6.81 -24.41 14.34
N LEU A 11 6.19 -23.35 14.83
CA LEU A 11 5.03 -22.73 14.21
C LEU A 11 5.39 -22.14 12.85
N ASN A 12 6.51 -21.42 12.73
CA ASN A 12 6.97 -20.87 11.45
C ASN A 12 7.17 -21.99 10.41
N ILE A 13 7.89 -23.06 10.76
CA ILE A 13 8.07 -24.22 9.87
C ILE A 13 6.71 -24.83 9.49
N ALA A 14 5.80 -24.96 10.44
CA ALA A 14 4.47 -25.52 10.17
C ALA A 14 3.67 -24.66 9.18
N VAL A 15 3.71 -23.33 9.33
CA VAL A 15 3.00 -22.42 8.42
C VAL A 15 3.65 -22.42 7.03
N GLU A 16 4.99 -22.34 6.94
CA GLU A 16 5.73 -22.35 5.68
C GLU A 16 5.47 -23.64 4.86
N GLU A 17 5.53 -24.78 5.52
CA GLU A 17 5.24 -26.08 4.87
C GLU A 17 3.79 -26.15 4.37
N PHE A 18 2.84 -25.66 5.17
CA PHE A 18 1.44 -25.66 4.75
C PHE A 18 1.19 -24.69 3.58
N ILE A 19 1.85 -23.53 3.56
CA ILE A 19 1.79 -22.59 2.43
C ILE A 19 2.34 -23.28 1.16
N LYS A 20 3.47 -24.00 1.30
CA LYS A 20 4.16 -24.61 0.17
C LYS A 20 3.43 -25.83 -0.41
N ASP A 21 3.05 -26.76 0.46
CA ASP A 21 2.61 -28.11 0.04
C ASP A 21 1.10 -28.30 0.20
N SER A 22 0.38 -27.39 0.87
CA SER A 22 -1.05 -27.50 1.23
C SER A 22 -1.41 -28.80 1.96
N ALA A 23 -0.40 -29.46 2.53
CA ALA A 23 -0.54 -30.74 3.23
C ALA A 23 -0.58 -30.55 4.76
N PRO A 24 -1.42 -31.33 5.48
CA PRO A 24 -1.45 -31.26 6.93
C PRO A 24 -0.10 -31.58 7.56
N ILE A 25 0.29 -30.79 8.58
CA ILE A 25 1.58 -30.85 9.25
C ILE A 25 1.60 -31.99 10.27
N THR A 26 2.66 -32.79 10.26
CA THR A 26 2.92 -33.85 11.22
C THR A 26 4.23 -33.66 11.97
N SER A 27 4.42 -34.34 13.11
CA SER A 27 5.71 -34.29 13.81
C SER A 27 6.87 -34.89 13.00
N GLY A 28 6.59 -35.74 12.03
CA GLY A 28 7.56 -36.27 11.06
C GLY A 28 7.98 -35.19 10.06
N SER A 29 7.01 -34.56 9.41
CA SER A 29 7.31 -33.52 8.42
C SER A 29 8.09 -32.34 9.01
N VAL A 30 7.78 -31.93 10.26
CA VAL A 30 8.53 -30.87 10.96
C VAL A 30 9.94 -31.34 11.30
N LYS A 31 10.14 -32.62 11.71
CA LYS A 31 11.46 -33.15 12.04
C LYS A 31 12.41 -33.09 10.87
N ASP A 32 11.94 -33.45 9.68
CA ASP A 32 12.76 -33.51 8.46
C ASP A 32 13.22 -32.12 8.00
N LYS A 33 12.53 -31.06 8.43
CA LYS A 33 12.77 -29.67 8.02
C LYS A 33 13.41 -28.80 9.12
N THR A 34 13.47 -29.31 10.34
CA THR A 34 14.05 -28.56 11.47
C THR A 34 15.49 -28.98 11.77
N ALA A 35 16.37 -28.01 11.96
CA ALA A 35 17.70 -28.22 12.54
C ALA A 35 17.65 -28.44 14.09
N LEU A 36 16.46 -28.46 14.68
CA LEU A 36 16.30 -28.66 16.12
C LEU A 36 16.61 -30.13 16.46
N ASN A 37 17.56 -30.31 17.37
CA ASN A 37 17.95 -31.66 17.85
C ASN A 37 16.93 -32.15 18.89
N VAL A 38 15.68 -32.44 18.45
CA VAL A 38 14.58 -32.89 19.29
C VAL A 38 13.92 -34.16 18.74
N SER A 39 13.36 -34.98 19.61
CA SER A 39 12.66 -36.18 19.22
C SER A 39 11.30 -35.87 18.56
N THR A 40 10.78 -36.82 17.74
CA THR A 40 9.42 -36.71 17.18
C THR A 40 8.34 -36.66 18.27
N ALA A 41 8.58 -37.28 19.42
CA ALA A 41 7.68 -37.21 20.57
C ALA A 41 7.64 -35.78 21.15
N THR A 42 8.79 -35.12 21.26
CA THR A 42 8.87 -33.71 21.68
C THR A 42 8.15 -32.80 20.69
N LEU A 43 8.39 -32.96 19.39
CA LEU A 43 7.71 -32.17 18.34
C LEU A 43 6.18 -32.39 18.38
N ARG A 44 5.73 -33.62 18.64
CA ARG A 44 4.29 -33.90 18.79
C ARG A 44 3.70 -33.14 19.98
N ASN A 45 4.40 -33.11 21.12
CA ASN A 45 3.98 -32.33 22.30
C ASN A 45 3.94 -30.84 22.04
N GLU A 46 4.92 -30.28 21.32
CA GLU A 46 4.94 -28.85 20.95
C GLU A 46 3.80 -28.52 19.98
N LEU A 47 3.51 -29.37 18.98
CA LEU A 47 2.38 -29.21 18.09
C LEU A 47 1.03 -29.30 18.83
N ASN A 48 0.90 -30.20 19.82
CA ASN A 48 -0.28 -30.25 20.69
C ASN A 48 -0.44 -28.98 21.51
N ALA A 49 0.66 -28.45 22.03
CA ALA A 49 0.62 -27.20 22.79
C ALA A 49 0.22 -25.99 21.89
N LEU A 50 0.74 -25.91 20.67
CA LEU A 50 0.35 -24.88 19.68
C LEU A 50 -1.13 -25.01 19.27
N GLU A 51 -1.65 -26.24 19.18
CA GLU A 51 -3.06 -26.50 18.95
C GLU A 51 -3.93 -26.04 20.14
N ALA A 52 -3.55 -26.39 21.36
CA ALA A 52 -4.25 -25.95 22.58
C ALA A 52 -4.24 -24.42 22.75
N MET A 53 -3.22 -23.72 22.21
CA MET A 53 -3.12 -22.27 22.17
C MET A 53 -3.88 -21.62 21.00
N GLY A 54 -4.49 -22.40 20.10
CA GLY A 54 -5.28 -21.93 18.98
C GLY A 54 -4.49 -21.55 17.72
N PHE A 55 -3.16 -21.76 17.67
CA PHE A 55 -2.34 -21.44 16.49
C PHE A 55 -2.45 -22.50 15.38
N LEU A 56 -2.75 -23.73 15.75
CA LEU A 56 -2.97 -24.87 14.84
C LEU A 56 -4.33 -25.49 15.15
N LYS A 57 -4.90 -26.20 14.17
CA LYS A 57 -6.09 -27.05 14.37
C LYS A 57 -5.89 -28.40 13.72
N GLN A 58 -6.42 -29.44 14.35
CA GLN A 58 -6.43 -30.81 13.80
C GLN A 58 -7.58 -30.96 12.80
N LEU A 59 -7.33 -31.54 11.63
CA LEU A 59 -8.37 -31.77 10.62
C LEU A 59 -9.24 -32.99 10.96
N HIS A 60 -8.60 -34.05 11.49
CA HIS A 60 -9.27 -35.33 11.90
C HIS A 60 -8.47 -35.96 13.03
N THR A 61 -9.11 -36.82 13.83
CA THR A 61 -8.55 -37.46 15.03
C THR A 61 -7.21 -38.21 14.83
N SER A 62 -6.90 -38.65 13.62
CA SER A 62 -5.62 -39.31 13.24
C SER A 62 -4.80 -38.49 12.25
N GLY A 63 -5.22 -37.29 11.91
CA GLY A 63 -4.63 -36.44 10.86
C GLY A 63 -3.59 -35.48 11.37
N GLY A 64 -2.87 -34.85 10.45
CA GLY A 64 -1.98 -33.73 10.71
C GLY A 64 -2.75 -32.48 11.15
N ARG A 65 -2.01 -31.41 11.42
CA ARG A 65 -2.54 -30.11 11.81
C ARG A 65 -2.39 -29.10 10.68
N VAL A 66 -3.27 -28.10 10.67
CA VAL A 66 -3.20 -26.96 9.75
C VAL A 66 -3.18 -25.66 10.54
N PRO A 67 -2.54 -24.60 10.04
CA PRO A 67 -2.56 -23.29 10.67
C PRO A 67 -3.99 -22.73 10.76
N THR A 68 -4.28 -22.05 11.85
CA THR A 68 -5.47 -21.20 12.00
C THR A 68 -5.16 -19.78 11.53
N ALA A 69 -6.16 -18.91 11.40
CA ALA A 69 -5.94 -17.48 11.14
C ALA A 69 -5.01 -16.86 12.19
N GLN A 70 -5.16 -17.23 13.47
CA GLN A 70 -4.24 -16.79 14.54
C GLN A 70 -2.80 -17.29 14.31
N GLY A 71 -2.63 -18.53 13.83
CA GLY A 71 -1.32 -19.07 13.46
C GLY A 71 -0.64 -18.29 12.33
N TYR A 72 -1.41 -17.97 11.29
CA TYR A 72 -0.92 -17.13 10.19
C TYR A 72 -0.56 -15.71 10.64
N ARG A 73 -1.42 -15.04 11.43
CA ARG A 73 -1.13 -13.69 11.97
C ARG A 73 0.18 -13.69 12.73
N PHE A 74 0.36 -14.61 13.66
CA PHE A 74 1.58 -14.70 14.46
C PHE A 74 2.83 -14.98 13.59
N TYR A 75 2.72 -15.87 12.60
CA TYR A 75 3.80 -16.14 11.65
C TYR A 75 4.19 -14.87 10.88
N VAL A 76 3.21 -14.17 10.31
CA VAL A 76 3.45 -12.95 9.52
C VAL A 76 4.05 -11.85 10.39
N GLU A 77 3.55 -11.60 11.60
CA GLU A 77 4.10 -10.63 12.54
C GLU A 77 5.58 -10.89 12.86
N ASN A 78 5.97 -12.16 13.02
CA ASN A 78 7.37 -12.51 13.24
C ASN A 78 8.22 -12.39 11.97
N LEU A 79 7.70 -12.81 10.83
CA LEU A 79 8.35 -12.69 9.53
C LEU A 79 8.67 -11.23 9.20
N LEU A 80 7.71 -10.31 9.44
CA LEU A 80 7.81 -8.90 9.07
C LEU A 80 8.84 -8.11 9.90
N LYS A 81 9.29 -8.63 11.05
CA LYS A 81 10.34 -7.99 11.87
C LYS A 81 11.71 -7.95 11.18
N ASP A 82 12.02 -8.93 10.33
CA ASP A 82 13.35 -9.14 9.75
C ASP A 82 13.36 -9.13 8.21
N VAL A 83 12.36 -8.50 7.58
CA VAL A 83 12.24 -8.46 6.11
C VAL A 83 13.40 -7.72 5.47
N LYS A 84 14.04 -8.37 4.50
CA LYS A 84 15.09 -7.79 3.65
C LYS A 84 14.56 -7.58 2.24
N ALA A 85 14.87 -6.42 1.66
CA ALA A 85 14.61 -6.15 0.25
C ALA A 85 15.43 -7.09 -0.65
N THR A 86 14.81 -7.62 -1.69
CA THR A 86 15.51 -8.39 -2.73
C THR A 86 15.92 -7.47 -3.88
N ASN A 87 17.12 -7.67 -4.45
CA ASN A 87 17.67 -6.75 -5.45
C ASN A 87 17.02 -6.83 -6.85
N LYS A 88 16.14 -7.79 -7.09
CA LYS A 88 15.68 -8.12 -8.46
C LYS A 88 14.78 -7.05 -9.11
N GLU A 89 14.06 -6.28 -8.30
CA GLU A 89 13.08 -5.29 -8.79
C GLU A 89 13.48 -3.84 -8.47
N LEU A 90 14.60 -3.65 -7.75
CA LEU A 90 15.08 -2.35 -7.29
C LEU A 90 15.30 -1.34 -8.41
N ASP A 91 15.90 -1.76 -9.52
CA ASP A 91 16.26 -0.86 -10.62
C ASP A 91 15.02 -0.32 -11.35
N ASP A 92 13.98 -1.12 -11.49
CA ASP A 92 12.76 -0.70 -12.16
C ASP A 92 11.94 0.24 -11.26
N VAL A 93 11.87 -0.05 -9.96
CA VAL A 93 11.23 0.84 -8.97
C VAL A 93 11.95 2.18 -8.91
N ARG A 94 13.30 2.18 -8.85
CA ARG A 94 14.11 3.40 -8.84
C ARG A 94 13.86 4.27 -10.07
N LYS A 95 13.88 3.71 -11.28
CA LYS A 95 13.60 4.44 -12.53
C LYS A 95 12.23 5.10 -12.53
N ILE A 96 11.22 4.41 -11.95
CA ILE A 96 9.87 4.97 -11.85
C ILE A 96 9.84 6.16 -10.89
N ILE A 97 10.46 6.04 -9.72
CA ILE A 97 10.48 7.10 -8.70
C ILE A 97 11.28 8.32 -9.19
N GLU A 98 12.39 8.12 -9.89
CA GLU A 98 13.24 9.19 -10.43
C GLU A 98 12.61 9.94 -11.60
N ASN A 99 11.61 9.38 -12.25
CA ASN A 99 10.95 10.02 -13.40
C ASN A 99 10.01 11.15 -12.99
N ARG A 100 10.53 12.38 -12.91
CA ARG A 100 9.79 13.59 -12.53
C ARG A 100 8.78 14.08 -13.57
N THR A 101 8.81 13.55 -14.79
CA THR A 101 7.92 13.98 -15.87
C THR A 101 6.60 13.21 -15.90
N GLN A 102 6.41 12.21 -15.05
CA GLN A 102 5.18 11.44 -14.94
C GLN A 102 4.21 12.04 -13.90
N SER A 103 2.93 11.75 -14.03
CA SER A 103 1.96 12.09 -12.99
C SER A 103 2.13 11.20 -11.76
N LEU A 104 1.72 11.70 -10.58
CA LEU A 104 1.68 10.91 -9.35
C LEU A 104 0.85 9.63 -9.53
N SER A 105 -0.31 9.75 -10.18
CA SER A 105 -1.18 8.60 -10.47
C SER A 105 -0.50 7.55 -11.35
N GLU A 106 0.26 7.99 -12.36
CA GLU A 106 1.03 7.08 -13.23
C GLU A 106 2.16 6.40 -12.48
N MET A 107 2.88 7.12 -11.63
CA MET A 107 3.93 6.55 -10.77
C MET A 107 3.35 5.44 -9.87
N ILE A 108 2.26 5.74 -9.17
CA ILE A 108 1.58 4.80 -8.27
C ILE A 108 1.09 3.57 -9.02
N SER A 109 0.48 3.76 -10.19
CA SER A 109 0.00 2.67 -11.04
C SER A 109 1.15 1.74 -11.47
N LYS A 110 2.30 2.30 -11.87
CA LYS A 110 3.48 1.51 -12.26
C LYS A 110 4.07 0.73 -11.08
N ILE A 111 4.15 1.34 -9.89
CA ILE A 111 4.62 0.67 -8.67
C ILE A 111 3.68 -0.49 -8.31
N ALA A 112 2.38 -0.25 -8.26
CA ALA A 112 1.39 -1.28 -7.98
C ALA A 112 1.47 -2.44 -8.98
N LYS A 113 1.69 -2.14 -10.26
CA LYS A 113 1.86 -3.14 -11.32
C LYS A 113 3.11 -4.00 -11.15
N ILE A 114 4.24 -3.40 -10.75
CA ILE A 114 5.48 -4.16 -10.46
C ILE A 114 5.21 -5.14 -9.32
N ILE A 115 4.61 -4.67 -8.22
CA ILE A 115 4.33 -5.52 -7.06
C ILE A 115 3.35 -6.63 -7.42
N SER A 116 2.26 -6.31 -8.13
CA SER A 116 1.29 -7.32 -8.57
C SER A 116 1.93 -8.41 -9.43
N LYS A 117 2.84 -8.04 -10.34
CA LYS A 117 3.58 -8.99 -11.17
C LYS A 117 4.59 -9.82 -10.38
N ALA A 118 5.32 -9.17 -9.47
CA ALA A 118 6.35 -9.82 -8.66
C ALA A 118 5.75 -10.85 -7.68
N THR A 119 4.63 -10.48 -7.06
CA THR A 119 3.96 -11.31 -6.07
C THR A 119 2.99 -12.33 -6.65
N ASN A 120 2.52 -12.12 -7.88
CA ASN A 120 1.42 -12.85 -8.54
C ASN A 120 0.06 -12.70 -7.82
N TYR A 121 -0.15 -11.58 -7.11
CA TYR A 121 -1.41 -11.24 -6.45
C TYR A 121 -1.89 -9.86 -6.87
N PRO A 122 -3.21 -9.60 -6.84
CA PRO A 122 -3.74 -8.27 -7.03
C PRO A 122 -3.19 -7.31 -5.98
N THR A 123 -2.89 -6.10 -6.42
CA THR A 123 -2.31 -5.05 -5.59
C THR A 123 -3.18 -3.80 -5.70
N VAL A 124 -3.52 -3.23 -4.56
CA VAL A 124 -4.32 -2.01 -4.45
C VAL A 124 -3.48 -0.92 -3.78
N VAL A 125 -3.52 0.29 -4.32
CA VAL A 125 -2.90 1.45 -3.70
C VAL A 125 -3.97 2.51 -3.48
N MET A 126 -4.05 3.00 -2.25
CA MET A 126 -4.91 4.10 -1.85
C MET A 126 -4.04 5.32 -1.51
N VAL A 127 -4.23 6.41 -2.24
CA VAL A 127 -3.59 7.70 -1.94
C VAL A 127 -4.51 8.49 -1.02
N ASN A 128 -4.01 8.89 0.14
CA ASN A 128 -4.75 9.58 1.17
C ASN A 128 -3.95 10.66 1.92
N GLY A 129 -2.78 11.01 1.42
CA GLY A 129 -1.87 11.95 2.08
C GLY A 129 -1.28 12.97 1.09
N ILE A 130 -2.06 13.44 0.10
CA ILE A 130 -1.58 14.43 -0.89
C ILE A 130 -1.21 15.77 -0.24
N GLU A 131 -1.74 16.08 0.93
CA GLU A 131 -1.37 17.25 1.74
C GLU A 131 0.10 17.25 2.15
N ASN A 132 0.75 16.09 2.19
CA ASN A 132 2.18 15.94 2.55
C ASN A 132 3.14 16.16 1.37
N LEU A 133 2.63 16.31 0.15
CA LEU A 133 3.45 16.54 -1.04
C LEU A 133 4.03 17.94 -1.04
N VAL A 134 5.34 18.04 -1.32
CA VAL A 134 6.05 19.32 -1.45
C VAL A 134 5.83 19.88 -2.85
N LEU A 135 5.37 21.13 -2.90
CA LEU A 135 5.01 21.84 -4.12
C LEU A 135 6.26 22.36 -4.85
N THR A 136 6.32 22.24 -6.16
CA THR A 136 7.42 22.74 -6.99
C THR A 136 6.99 23.84 -7.94
N GLU A 137 5.83 23.72 -8.55
CA GLU A 137 5.27 24.74 -9.47
C GLU A 137 3.77 24.58 -9.65
N PHE A 138 3.13 25.63 -10.15
CA PHE A 138 1.74 25.62 -10.61
C PHE A 138 1.69 26.04 -12.08
N LYS A 139 0.86 25.34 -12.87
CA LYS A 139 0.49 25.71 -14.24
C LYS A 139 -1.02 25.62 -14.39
N ILE A 140 -1.63 26.73 -14.76
CA ILE A 140 -3.07 26.83 -15.00
C ILE A 140 -3.24 27.15 -16.48
N ILE A 141 -3.98 26.30 -17.18
CA ILE A 141 -4.15 26.36 -18.62
C ILE A 141 -5.65 26.45 -18.91
N PRO A 142 -6.12 27.58 -19.51
CA PRO A 142 -7.50 27.66 -19.92
C PRO A 142 -7.78 26.68 -21.08
N LEU A 143 -8.91 25.99 -20.99
CA LEU A 143 -9.40 25.06 -21.98
C LEU A 143 -10.67 25.61 -22.63
N LEU A 144 -11.21 24.86 -23.61
CA LEU A 144 -12.51 25.14 -24.18
C LEU A 144 -13.62 24.83 -23.14
N GLU A 145 -14.84 25.31 -23.41
CA GLU A 145 -16.04 25.02 -22.58
C GLU A 145 -15.95 25.50 -21.12
N GLU A 146 -15.39 26.69 -20.92
CA GLU A 146 -15.28 27.33 -19.59
C GLU A 146 -14.58 26.45 -18.54
N LYS A 147 -13.52 25.75 -18.95
CA LYS A 147 -12.72 24.88 -18.09
C LYS A 147 -11.28 25.34 -18.00
N CYS A 148 -10.63 25.03 -16.91
CA CYS A 148 -9.19 25.19 -16.74
C CYS A 148 -8.56 23.86 -16.31
N MET A 149 -7.41 23.53 -16.91
CA MET A 149 -6.55 22.46 -16.42
C MET A 149 -5.57 23.05 -15.43
N VAL A 150 -5.51 22.50 -14.24
CA VAL A 150 -4.56 22.84 -13.19
C VAL A 150 -3.53 21.71 -13.09
N LEU A 151 -2.27 22.03 -13.35
CA LEU A 151 -1.12 21.14 -13.15
C LEU A 151 -0.33 21.63 -11.94
N ILE A 152 -0.11 20.75 -10.99
CA ILE A 152 0.63 21.03 -9.76
C ILE A 152 1.84 20.10 -9.76
N GLY A 153 3.01 20.69 -9.90
CA GLY A 153 4.27 20.01 -9.76
C GLY A 153 4.53 19.67 -8.28
N THR A 154 5.01 18.47 -8.03
CA THR A 154 5.38 18.01 -6.70
C THR A 154 6.75 17.33 -6.72
N ASN A 155 7.28 17.02 -5.55
CA ASN A 155 8.51 16.23 -5.41
C ASN A 155 8.40 14.79 -5.96
N TYR A 156 7.19 14.31 -6.29
CA TYR A 156 6.93 12.97 -6.86
C TYR A 156 6.24 13.00 -8.24
N GLY A 157 6.44 14.05 -8.99
CA GLY A 157 5.79 14.23 -10.28
C GLY A 157 4.67 15.26 -10.20
N TYR A 158 3.70 15.22 -11.09
CA TYR A 158 2.65 16.23 -11.11
C TYR A 158 1.26 15.63 -10.84
N ILE A 159 0.39 16.46 -10.30
CA ILE A 159 -1.04 16.22 -10.18
C ILE A 159 -1.74 17.08 -11.21
N SER A 160 -2.68 16.50 -11.96
CA SER A 160 -3.50 17.27 -12.91
C SER A 160 -4.97 17.14 -12.56
N ASN A 161 -5.69 18.24 -12.65
CA ASN A 161 -7.14 18.25 -12.51
C ASN A 161 -7.76 19.25 -13.48
N THR A 162 -8.89 18.89 -14.05
CA THR A 162 -9.71 19.78 -14.86
C THR A 162 -10.83 20.33 -14.00
N MET A 163 -10.95 21.66 -13.94
CA MET A 163 -11.92 22.35 -13.09
C MET A 163 -12.86 23.19 -13.95
N ASP A 164 -14.13 23.27 -13.54
CA ASP A 164 -15.20 23.97 -14.27
C ASP A 164 -15.21 25.46 -13.85
N PHE A 165 -14.34 26.24 -14.44
CA PHE A 165 -14.35 27.71 -14.39
C PHE A 165 -13.65 28.30 -15.61
N ALA A 166 -14.13 29.45 -16.05
CA ALA A 166 -13.52 30.22 -17.12
C ALA A 166 -12.50 31.23 -16.58
N ALA A 167 -11.37 31.34 -17.26
CA ALA A 167 -10.39 32.40 -16.98
C ALA A 167 -9.62 32.77 -18.25
N SER A 168 -9.14 34.03 -18.32
CA SER A 168 -8.24 34.45 -19.38
C SER A 168 -6.86 33.80 -19.24
N MET A 169 -6.11 33.71 -20.34
CA MET A 169 -4.73 33.24 -20.32
C MET A 169 -3.86 34.05 -19.36
N GLU A 170 -4.06 35.39 -19.34
CA GLU A 170 -3.35 36.31 -18.47
C GLU A 170 -3.62 36.02 -16.99
N ASN A 171 -4.89 35.91 -16.59
CA ASN A 171 -5.26 35.57 -15.21
C ASN A 171 -4.77 34.17 -14.78
N CYS A 172 -4.77 33.22 -15.69
CA CYS A 172 -4.20 31.87 -15.44
C CYS A 172 -2.68 31.95 -15.21
N GLN A 173 -1.97 32.72 -16.00
CA GLN A 173 -0.51 32.92 -15.87
C GLN A 173 -0.16 33.64 -14.57
N ASP A 174 -0.89 34.69 -14.22
CA ASP A 174 -0.68 35.46 -13.00
C ASP A 174 -0.95 34.63 -11.76
N ALA A 175 -2.04 33.87 -11.75
CA ALA A 175 -2.34 32.93 -10.68
C ALA A 175 -1.27 31.82 -10.56
N SER A 176 -0.77 31.29 -11.69
CA SER A 176 0.31 30.28 -11.71
C SER A 176 1.60 30.83 -11.11
N ASN A 177 1.99 32.03 -11.50
CA ASN A 177 3.19 32.73 -11.01
C ASN A 177 3.07 33.04 -9.52
N TYR A 178 1.90 33.51 -9.09
CA TYR A 178 1.59 33.81 -7.70
C TYR A 178 1.71 32.56 -6.81
N LEU A 179 0.95 31.51 -7.13
CA LEU A 179 0.96 30.28 -6.35
C LEU A 179 2.36 29.64 -6.31
N THR A 180 3.07 29.64 -7.43
CA THR A 180 4.45 29.12 -7.47
C THR A 180 5.39 29.96 -6.60
N LYS A 181 5.30 31.28 -6.65
CA LYS A 181 6.19 32.17 -5.89
C LYS A 181 6.06 31.98 -4.39
N TYR A 182 4.84 31.83 -3.89
CA TYR A 182 4.58 31.82 -2.45
C TYR A 182 4.56 30.42 -1.83
N PHE A 183 4.30 29.37 -2.61
CA PHE A 183 4.14 28.03 -2.09
C PHE A 183 5.14 26.99 -2.60
N LYS A 184 6.06 27.38 -3.48
CA LYS A 184 7.16 26.49 -3.87
C LYS A 184 8.05 26.16 -2.67
N GLY A 185 8.20 24.86 -2.41
CA GLY A 185 8.96 24.32 -1.26
C GLY A 185 8.10 24.03 -0.04
N GLU A 186 6.85 24.51 -0.01
CA GLU A 186 5.89 24.21 1.04
C GLU A 186 5.09 22.95 0.72
N THR A 187 4.42 22.37 1.73
CA THR A 187 3.51 21.27 1.49
C THR A 187 2.15 21.76 0.97
N MET A 188 1.43 20.89 0.28
CA MET A 188 0.07 21.21 -0.17
C MET A 188 -0.86 21.52 1.01
N GLY A 189 -0.71 20.79 2.14
CA GLY A 189 -1.47 21.05 3.37
C GLY A 189 -1.21 22.45 3.91
N TYR A 190 0.07 22.84 4.02
CA TYR A 190 0.44 24.20 4.43
C TYR A 190 -0.19 25.26 3.53
N MET A 191 -0.13 25.07 2.21
CA MET A 191 -0.77 25.98 1.27
C MET A 191 -2.27 26.10 1.52
N LEU A 192 -2.99 24.96 1.65
CA LEU A 192 -4.45 24.96 1.85
C LEU A 192 -4.88 25.61 3.17
N GLU A 193 -4.05 25.55 4.21
CA GLU A 193 -4.32 26.14 5.51
C GLU A 193 -4.04 27.66 5.53
N ASN A 194 -3.04 28.12 4.78
CA ASN A 194 -2.54 29.49 4.89
C ASN A 194 -2.90 30.38 3.71
N ILE A 195 -3.40 29.85 2.60
CA ILE A 195 -3.64 30.61 1.37
C ILE A 195 -4.53 31.85 1.56
N ASP A 196 -5.56 31.74 2.42
CA ASP A 196 -6.48 32.85 2.71
C ASP A 196 -5.77 34.05 3.37
N GLU A 197 -4.74 33.80 4.20
CA GLU A 197 -3.94 34.84 4.83
C GLU A 197 -3.04 35.54 3.79
N TYR A 198 -2.40 34.76 2.91
CA TYR A 198 -1.61 35.30 1.80
C TYR A 198 -2.46 36.16 0.86
N MET A 199 -3.70 35.73 0.59
CA MET A 199 -4.64 36.47 -0.25
C MET A 199 -5.09 37.80 0.39
N LYS A 200 -5.28 37.86 1.71
CA LYS A 200 -5.70 39.07 2.45
C LYS A 200 -4.59 40.11 2.53
N GLY A 201 -3.33 39.72 2.59
CA GLY A 201 -2.16 40.61 2.72
C GLY A 201 -1.82 41.36 1.45
N MET A 202 -2.42 41.06 0.31
CA MET A 202 -2.06 41.62 -1.00
C MET A 202 -3.13 42.55 -1.55
N SER A 203 -2.81 43.83 -1.64
CA SER A 203 -3.70 44.88 -2.14
C SER A 203 -3.68 44.97 -3.66
N GLY A 204 -4.85 45.07 -4.29
CA GLY A 204 -5.06 45.64 -5.63
C GLY A 204 -4.75 44.74 -6.84
N GLU A 205 -3.56 44.19 -6.96
CA GLU A 205 -3.12 43.42 -8.13
C GLU A 205 -3.79 42.03 -8.23
N ILE A 206 -4.16 41.43 -7.10
CA ILE A 206 -4.75 40.09 -7.05
C ILE A 206 -6.21 40.06 -7.48
N LYS A 207 -6.95 41.14 -7.43
CA LYS A 207 -8.38 41.17 -7.73
C LYS A 207 -8.71 40.56 -9.10
N ALA A 208 -7.82 40.70 -10.07
CA ALA A 208 -8.02 40.23 -11.43
C ALA A 208 -8.06 38.67 -11.52
N PHE A 209 -7.23 37.98 -10.72
CA PHE A 209 -7.14 36.50 -10.74
C PHE A 209 -7.58 35.83 -9.44
N GLN A 210 -8.08 36.58 -8.46
CA GLN A 210 -8.58 36.02 -7.18
C GLN A 210 -9.59 34.90 -7.39
N GLY A 211 -10.55 35.09 -8.30
CA GLY A 211 -11.53 34.05 -8.62
C GLY A 211 -10.92 32.75 -9.16
N VAL A 212 -9.80 32.83 -9.87
CA VAL A 212 -9.04 31.67 -10.35
C VAL A 212 -8.47 30.91 -9.16
N VAL A 213 -7.80 31.60 -8.24
CA VAL A 213 -7.21 31.00 -7.03
C VAL A 213 -8.29 30.40 -6.14
N ASP A 214 -9.41 31.08 -5.91
CA ASP A 214 -10.53 30.60 -5.12
C ASP A 214 -11.11 29.27 -5.67
N ASN A 215 -11.25 29.16 -7.00
CA ASN A 215 -11.72 27.93 -7.63
C ASN A 215 -10.71 26.79 -7.50
N ILE A 216 -9.41 27.11 -7.62
CA ILE A 216 -8.34 26.13 -7.43
C ILE A 216 -8.36 25.57 -5.99
N ILE A 217 -8.44 26.45 -4.99
CA ILE A 217 -8.49 26.06 -3.58
C ILE A 217 -9.68 25.14 -3.30
N LYS A 218 -10.87 25.52 -3.79
CA LYS A 218 -12.08 24.67 -3.65
C LYS A 218 -11.88 23.31 -4.30
N GLY A 219 -11.32 23.26 -5.50
CA GLY A 219 -11.04 22.00 -6.21
C GLY A 219 -10.02 21.15 -5.46
N LEU A 220 -8.94 21.72 -4.98
CA LEU A 220 -7.89 21.01 -4.22
C LEU A 220 -8.39 20.50 -2.87
N SER A 221 -9.17 21.32 -2.14
CA SER A 221 -9.78 20.90 -0.88
C SER A 221 -10.76 19.74 -1.07
N LYS A 222 -11.45 19.67 -2.22
CA LYS A 222 -12.29 18.54 -2.58
C LYS A 222 -11.45 17.28 -2.90
N MET A 223 -10.35 17.44 -3.65
CA MET A 223 -9.41 16.34 -3.96
C MET A 223 -8.76 15.77 -2.70
N ASN A 224 -8.34 16.61 -1.76
CA ASN A 224 -7.71 16.19 -0.52
C ASN A 224 -8.63 15.33 0.36
N LYS A 225 -9.94 15.49 0.21
CA LYS A 225 -10.95 14.67 0.90
C LYS A 225 -11.27 13.35 0.18
N GLN A 226 -10.87 13.21 -1.08
CA GLN A 226 -11.13 12.03 -1.88
C GLN A 226 -9.95 11.07 -1.78
N LYS A 227 -10.23 9.86 -1.32
CA LYS A 227 -9.26 8.76 -1.36
C LYS A 227 -9.19 8.21 -2.77
N LEU A 228 -8.01 8.24 -3.37
CA LEU A 228 -7.82 7.74 -4.73
C LEU A 228 -7.37 6.27 -4.67
N LEU A 229 -8.19 5.36 -5.17
CA LEU A 229 -7.87 3.95 -5.29
C LEU A 229 -7.29 3.63 -6.68
N ASN A 230 -6.23 2.84 -6.69
CA ASN A 230 -5.66 2.25 -7.89
C ASN A 230 -5.54 0.72 -7.70
N VAL A 231 -6.29 -0.03 -8.50
CA VAL A 231 -6.32 -1.50 -8.43
C VAL A 231 -5.57 -2.09 -9.61
N GLN A 232 -4.59 -2.93 -9.34
CA GLN A 232 -3.81 -3.66 -10.35
C GLN A 232 -4.01 -5.17 -10.19
N THR A 233 -4.43 -5.81 -11.26
CA THR A 233 -4.77 -7.24 -11.28
C THR A 233 -3.83 -8.08 -12.16
N ASP A 234 -2.71 -7.53 -12.61
CA ASP A 234 -1.77 -8.23 -13.50
C ASP A 234 -1.28 -9.58 -12.95
N GLY A 235 -1.17 -9.73 -11.62
CA GLY A 235 -0.78 -10.99 -10.99
C GLY A 235 -1.91 -12.01 -10.81
N MET A 236 -3.15 -11.60 -10.98
CA MET A 236 -4.33 -12.39 -10.63
C MET A 236 -4.49 -13.68 -11.46
N ALA A 237 -4.10 -13.66 -12.74
CA ALA A 237 -4.22 -14.83 -13.62
C ALA A 237 -3.49 -16.05 -13.06
N LYS A 238 -2.26 -15.87 -12.55
CA LYS A 238 -1.47 -16.96 -11.96
C LYS A 238 -2.00 -17.43 -10.60
N MET A 239 -2.71 -16.58 -9.87
CA MET A 239 -3.36 -16.93 -8.63
C MET A 239 -4.57 -17.83 -8.91
N VAL A 240 -5.40 -17.48 -9.90
CA VAL A 240 -6.60 -18.25 -10.28
C VAL A 240 -6.25 -19.69 -10.69
N ASP A 241 -5.11 -19.90 -11.34
CA ASP A 241 -4.65 -21.22 -11.76
C ASP A 241 -4.22 -22.14 -10.59
N LYS A 242 -3.95 -21.56 -9.41
CA LYS A 242 -3.41 -22.28 -8.25
C LYS A 242 -4.43 -22.54 -7.13
N GLU A 243 -5.52 -21.80 -7.09
CA GLU A 243 -6.43 -21.76 -5.96
C GLU A 243 -7.78 -22.43 -6.23
N ASP A 244 -8.37 -23.02 -5.20
CA ASP A 244 -9.77 -23.47 -5.20
C ASP A 244 -10.68 -22.27 -5.43
N GLY A 245 -11.61 -22.34 -6.38
CA GLY A 245 -12.44 -21.25 -6.86
C GLY A 245 -13.30 -20.51 -5.82
N LYS A 246 -13.29 -20.93 -4.54
CA LYS A 246 -13.98 -20.24 -3.45
C LYS A 246 -13.23 -19.00 -2.98
N ASP A 247 -11.93 -19.12 -2.75
CA ASP A 247 -11.10 -18.00 -2.26
C ASP A 247 -10.93 -16.94 -3.37
N THR A 248 -10.80 -17.37 -4.61
CA THR A 248 -10.78 -16.47 -5.78
C THR A 248 -12.05 -15.61 -5.87
N LYS A 249 -13.25 -16.19 -5.65
CA LYS A 249 -14.50 -15.43 -5.68
C LYS A 249 -14.57 -14.36 -4.60
N LYS A 250 -14.07 -14.65 -3.39
CA LYS A 250 -14.03 -13.69 -2.29
C LYS A 250 -13.07 -12.55 -2.56
N ILE A 251 -11.88 -12.85 -3.09
CA ILE A 251 -10.90 -11.85 -3.51
C ILE A 251 -11.49 -10.94 -4.59
N ILE A 252 -12.15 -11.49 -5.61
CA ILE A 252 -12.82 -10.70 -6.65
C ILE A 252 -13.93 -9.82 -6.05
N LYS A 253 -14.72 -10.33 -5.10
CA LYS A 253 -15.75 -9.54 -4.43
C LYS A 253 -15.12 -8.34 -3.71
N MET A 254 -14.11 -8.56 -2.89
CA MET A 254 -13.38 -7.52 -2.18
C MET A 254 -12.77 -6.48 -3.14
N LEU A 255 -12.18 -6.91 -4.27
CA LEU A 255 -11.61 -6.00 -5.27
C LEU A 255 -12.65 -5.10 -5.96
N ASN A 256 -13.92 -5.49 -5.98
CA ASN A 256 -15.03 -4.72 -6.53
C ASN A 256 -15.78 -3.90 -5.46
N ASP A 257 -15.40 -4.01 -4.19
CA ASP A 257 -15.99 -3.27 -3.08
C ASP A 257 -15.05 -2.15 -2.65
N GLU A 258 -15.29 -0.95 -3.19
CA GLU A 258 -14.45 0.22 -2.94
C GLU A 258 -14.47 0.64 -1.46
N GLU A 259 -15.61 0.51 -0.78
CA GLU A 259 -15.76 0.88 0.63
C GLU A 259 -14.94 -0.08 1.51
N GLU A 260 -15.00 -1.39 1.24
CA GLU A 260 -14.21 -2.41 1.94
C GLU A 260 -12.71 -2.18 1.74
N LEU A 261 -12.26 -1.89 0.51
CA LEU A 261 -10.86 -1.61 0.20
C LEU A 261 -10.35 -0.37 0.95
N ILE A 262 -11.16 0.71 0.98
CA ILE A 262 -10.83 1.93 1.73
C ILE A 262 -10.70 1.61 3.23
N GLU A 263 -11.66 0.89 3.81
CA GLU A 263 -11.63 0.56 5.24
C GLU A 263 -10.39 -0.25 5.63
N VAL A 264 -10.02 -1.23 4.83
CA VAL A 264 -8.85 -2.09 5.07
C VAL A 264 -7.54 -1.32 4.94
N LEU A 265 -7.41 -0.48 3.90
CA LEU A 265 -6.18 0.28 3.64
C LEU A 265 -6.03 1.50 4.55
N ASP A 266 -7.10 2.08 5.04
CA ASP A 266 -7.06 3.21 5.99
C ASP A 266 -6.43 2.80 7.32
N LYS A 267 -6.65 1.55 7.74
CA LYS A 267 -6.08 0.92 8.93
C LYS A 267 -4.64 0.40 8.73
N THR A 268 -3.93 0.89 7.72
CA THR A 268 -2.51 0.51 7.52
C THR A 268 -1.64 1.17 8.58
N ASP A 269 -0.86 0.36 9.28
CA ASP A 269 0.10 0.80 10.30
C ASP A 269 1.29 1.56 9.66
N ASP A 270 2.17 2.12 10.51
CA ASP A 270 3.41 2.78 10.06
C ASP A 270 4.50 1.80 9.60
N HIS A 271 4.20 0.52 9.53
CA HIS A 271 5.08 -0.56 9.09
C HIS A 271 4.31 -1.57 8.24
N ILE A 272 5.03 -2.52 7.63
CA ILE A 272 4.40 -3.62 6.90
C ILE A 272 3.63 -4.48 7.91
N SER A 273 2.35 -4.68 7.66
CA SER A 273 1.45 -5.49 8.48
C SER A 273 0.58 -6.41 7.62
N ALA A 274 -0.13 -7.35 8.24
CA ALA A 274 -1.05 -8.21 7.52
C ALA A 274 -2.34 -8.45 8.30
N ASP A 275 -3.45 -8.30 7.60
CA ASP A 275 -4.77 -8.73 8.07
C ASP A 275 -5.06 -10.13 7.50
N VAL A 276 -5.33 -11.07 8.40
CA VAL A 276 -5.72 -12.44 8.04
C VAL A 276 -7.13 -12.68 8.55
N SER A 277 -8.09 -12.86 7.65
CA SER A 277 -9.50 -13.08 8.00
C SER A 277 -9.70 -14.48 8.63
N ASP A 278 -10.53 -14.55 9.69
CA ASP A 278 -10.85 -15.84 10.35
C ASP A 278 -11.76 -16.73 9.49
N ASP A 279 -12.74 -16.13 8.79
CA ASP A 279 -13.81 -16.86 8.12
C ASP A 279 -13.80 -16.75 6.60
N GLU A 280 -13.06 -15.80 6.04
CA GLU A 280 -13.20 -15.44 4.63
C GLU A 280 -12.14 -16.03 3.70
N GLY A 281 -11.08 -16.65 4.21
CA GLY A 281 -10.01 -17.23 3.38
C GLY A 281 -9.18 -16.19 2.65
N VAL A 282 -9.36 -14.89 2.93
CA VAL A 282 -8.64 -13.76 2.33
C VAL A 282 -7.64 -13.19 3.32
N SER A 283 -6.49 -12.77 2.83
CA SER A 283 -5.48 -12.02 3.58
C SER A 283 -5.05 -10.80 2.80
N VAL A 284 -4.70 -9.73 3.52
CA VAL A 284 -4.17 -8.50 2.94
C VAL A 284 -2.86 -8.16 3.64
N VAL A 285 -1.75 -8.14 2.89
CA VAL A 285 -0.48 -7.59 3.40
C VAL A 285 -0.43 -6.12 3.01
N LYS A 286 -0.24 -5.26 4.01
CA LYS A 286 -0.32 -3.80 3.88
C LYS A 286 1.01 -3.15 4.20
N ALA A 287 1.28 -2.03 3.54
CA ALA A 287 2.43 -1.20 3.83
C ALA A 287 2.09 0.28 3.63
N PRO A 288 2.65 1.19 4.46
CA PRO A 288 2.56 2.62 4.22
C PRO A 288 3.58 3.04 3.14
N ILE A 289 3.21 4.00 2.33
CA ILE A 289 4.13 4.77 1.50
C ILE A 289 4.32 6.12 2.18
N LEU A 290 5.52 6.35 2.72
CA LEU A 290 5.84 7.53 3.48
C LEU A 290 6.60 8.56 2.62
N VAL A 291 6.31 9.84 2.85
CA VAL A 291 6.96 10.98 2.23
C VAL A 291 7.31 11.98 3.32
N GLY A 292 8.60 12.26 3.50
CA GLY A 292 9.06 13.15 4.59
C GLY A 292 8.61 12.70 5.98
N GLY A 293 8.45 11.39 6.20
CA GLY A 293 7.94 10.82 7.45
C GLY A 293 6.41 10.80 7.56
N ASN A 294 5.68 11.38 6.61
CA ASN A 294 4.21 11.42 6.59
C ASN A 294 3.65 10.40 5.58
N LYS A 295 2.49 9.84 5.88
CA LYS A 295 1.82 8.86 5.03
C LYS A 295 1.22 9.52 3.79
N LEU A 296 1.74 9.18 2.61
CA LEU A 296 1.19 9.58 1.31
C LEU A 296 0.13 8.61 0.82
N ALA A 297 0.40 7.32 0.98
CA ALA A 297 -0.48 6.27 0.47
C ALA A 297 -0.37 5.01 1.33
N SER A 298 -1.35 4.14 1.16
CA SER A 298 -1.33 2.76 1.65
C SER A 298 -1.34 1.81 0.46
N ILE A 299 -0.52 0.79 0.52
CA ILE A 299 -0.49 -0.28 -0.48
C ILE A 299 -0.91 -1.59 0.16
N GLY A 300 -1.79 -2.35 -0.51
CA GLY A 300 -2.25 -3.67 -0.08
C GLY A 300 -2.07 -4.71 -1.18
N VAL A 301 -1.52 -5.87 -0.82
CA VAL A 301 -1.49 -7.07 -1.66
C VAL A 301 -2.53 -8.03 -1.12
N ILE A 302 -3.52 -8.37 -1.95
CA ILE A 302 -4.68 -9.17 -1.56
C ILE A 302 -4.53 -10.58 -2.11
N GLY A 303 -4.72 -11.57 -1.26
CA GLY A 303 -4.60 -12.97 -1.66
C GLY A 303 -5.26 -13.93 -0.68
N PRO A 304 -5.14 -15.25 -0.93
CA PRO A 304 -5.63 -16.27 0.00
C PRO A 304 -4.79 -16.30 1.28
N GLN A 305 -5.31 -16.95 2.32
CA GLN A 305 -4.52 -17.12 3.56
C GLN A 305 -3.18 -17.87 3.34
N LYS A 306 -3.07 -18.66 2.30
CA LYS A 306 -1.86 -19.42 1.94
C LYS A 306 -0.93 -18.70 0.99
N MET A 307 -0.91 -17.37 0.97
CA MET A 307 -0.01 -16.64 0.07
C MET A 307 1.45 -16.61 0.55
N ASP A 308 2.38 -16.31 -0.36
CA ASP A 308 3.80 -16.14 -0.05
C ASP A 308 4.06 -14.78 0.65
N TYR A 309 3.82 -14.75 1.96
CA TYR A 309 4.02 -13.55 2.78
C TYR A 309 5.46 -13.01 2.72
N SER A 310 6.46 -13.90 2.62
CA SER A 310 7.87 -13.51 2.56
C SER A 310 8.21 -12.77 1.27
N GLY A 311 7.79 -13.31 0.13
CA GLY A 311 7.98 -12.66 -1.17
C GLY A 311 7.23 -11.33 -1.26
N ILE A 312 5.99 -11.27 -0.75
CA ILE A 312 5.18 -10.05 -0.73
C ILE A 312 5.85 -8.98 0.13
N ALA A 313 6.23 -9.32 1.36
CA ALA A 313 6.87 -8.39 2.27
C ALA A 313 8.20 -7.85 1.71
N SER A 314 9.00 -8.72 1.06
CA SER A 314 10.23 -8.34 0.37
C SER A 314 9.98 -7.35 -0.76
N ALA A 315 8.97 -7.58 -1.61
CA ALA A 315 8.60 -6.70 -2.71
C ALA A 315 8.11 -5.32 -2.20
N LEU A 316 7.30 -5.30 -1.15
CA LEU A 316 6.85 -4.06 -0.51
C LEU A 316 8.02 -3.28 0.10
N LYS A 317 8.95 -3.98 0.76
CA LYS A 317 10.14 -3.36 1.38
C LYS A 317 11.04 -2.69 0.35
N VAL A 318 11.20 -3.27 -0.85
CA VAL A 318 11.94 -2.65 -1.96
C VAL A 318 11.37 -1.26 -2.28
N VAL A 319 10.05 -1.13 -2.40
CA VAL A 319 9.39 0.13 -2.73
C VAL A 319 9.56 1.16 -1.62
N ILE A 320 9.35 0.74 -0.37
CA ILE A 320 9.49 1.61 0.81
C ILE A 320 10.92 2.16 0.87
N ASP A 321 11.92 1.28 0.80
CA ASP A 321 13.34 1.67 0.91
C ASP A 321 13.78 2.63 -0.21
N GLU A 322 13.29 2.46 -1.45
CA GLU A 322 13.62 3.37 -2.55
C GLU A 322 12.91 4.73 -2.40
N LEU A 323 11.67 4.76 -1.93
CA LEU A 323 10.97 6.01 -1.66
C LEU A 323 11.61 6.79 -0.51
N GLU A 324 12.03 6.12 0.56
CA GLU A 324 12.74 6.75 1.68
C GLU A 324 14.10 7.35 1.27
N LYS A 325 14.86 6.67 0.41
CA LYS A 325 16.12 7.20 -0.13
C LYS A 325 15.91 8.44 -0.98
N HIS A 326 14.80 8.51 -1.70
CA HIS A 326 14.47 9.61 -2.58
C HIS A 326 14.04 10.89 -1.82
N ASN A 327 13.66 10.75 -0.56
CA ASN A 327 13.27 11.84 0.34
C ASN A 327 14.46 12.52 1.06
N LYS A 328 15.66 11.97 0.93
CA LYS A 328 16.91 12.55 1.47
C LYS A 328 17.62 13.37 0.41
#